data_f3f11639837cdd64a97b4b53879c1fe8
#
_entry.id   f3f11639837cdd64a97b4b53879c1fe8
#
_cell.length_a   1.000
_cell.length_b   1.000
_cell.length_c   1.000
_cell.angle_alpha   90.00
_cell.angle_beta   90.00
_cell.angle_gamma   90.00
#
_symmetry.space_group_name_H-M   'P 1'
#
loop_
_entity.id
_entity.type
_entity.pdbx_description
1 polymer ?
#
loop_
_entity_poly.entity_id
_entity_poly.type
_entity_poly.pdbx_seq_one_letter_code
_entity_poly.pdbx_strand_id
1 'polypeptide(L)'
;MDVRKKYPKLKDVITERQDNISIGGDRENKLDIGDVRDLNYQNELIEDFLKRNVEGIHEETIKRVQKINDMTNNSPEIYDGDITRNVDWKIKSFEFDNMFCYGKGNKIDFTKLDGTVGVVAPNHSGKSAIMDAIAYTIYDVCSRTTRALDVMNKKKTTFRAKLNLEINGMDYWIERDAQYKRVNHKNGKVSHNCPVKVKFYMIDDSGEEVDLSGAARFNSTYGTGTNEEIKKVLGTFDDFILTSLSLQTNGMNFLDKKQSERKKILSTFMDIEVFEQLETIAKSDSNEERVMLRQFQKKD
;
A
#
# COMPACT_ATOMS: atom_id res chain seq x y z
N MET A 1 34.28 -15.55 -0.73
CA MET A 1 34.04 -16.76 -1.57
C MET A 1 34.05 -16.28 -3.02
N ASP A 2 34.99 -16.72 -3.84
CA ASP A 2 35.17 -16.20 -5.20
C ASP A 2 34.12 -16.77 -6.13
N VAL A 3 33.17 -15.94 -6.54
CA VAL A 3 32.03 -16.28 -7.41
C VAL A 3 32.50 -16.84 -8.76
N ARG A 4 33.68 -16.45 -9.25
CA ARG A 4 34.25 -16.95 -10.50
C ARG A 4 34.62 -18.44 -10.46
N LYS A 5 34.96 -18.97 -9.28
CA LYS A 5 35.25 -20.40 -9.10
C LYS A 5 33.98 -21.27 -9.18
N LYS A 6 32.82 -20.67 -8.86
CA LYS A 6 31.55 -21.41 -8.85
C LYS A 6 30.80 -21.37 -10.20
N TYR A 7 31.09 -20.35 -11.02
CA TYR A 7 30.41 -20.14 -12.31
C TYR A 7 31.40 -19.78 -13.43
N PRO A 8 32.16 -20.73 -13.96
CA PRO A 8 33.21 -20.47 -14.94
C PRO A 8 32.76 -19.97 -16.32
N LYS A 9 31.45 -19.92 -16.57
CA LYS A 9 30.86 -19.39 -17.83
C LYS A 9 30.43 -17.92 -17.75
N LEU A 10 30.53 -17.27 -16.60
CA LEU A 10 30.29 -15.83 -16.45
C LEU A 10 31.50 -15.03 -16.93
N LYS A 11 31.39 -14.43 -18.11
CA LYS A 11 32.50 -13.72 -18.74
C LYS A 11 32.90 -12.43 -18.04
N ASP A 12 31.96 -11.68 -17.47
CA ASP A 12 32.25 -10.44 -16.72
C ASP A 12 31.19 -10.24 -15.62
N VAL A 13 31.62 -10.33 -14.37
CA VAL A 13 30.85 -9.81 -13.23
C VAL A 13 31.57 -8.54 -12.80
N ILE A 14 31.08 -7.40 -13.28
CA ILE A 14 31.47 -6.11 -12.75
C ILE A 14 30.65 -5.90 -11.49
N THR A 15 31.21 -6.13 -10.32
CA THR A 15 30.68 -5.66 -9.05
C THR A 15 31.20 -4.24 -8.84
N GLU A 16 30.57 -3.26 -9.44
CA GLU A 16 30.67 -1.89 -8.96
C GLU A 16 29.82 -1.77 -7.68
N ARG A 17 30.48 -1.71 -6.54
CA ARG A 17 29.91 -1.05 -5.37
C ARG A 17 29.86 0.43 -5.72
N GLN A 18 28.74 0.92 -6.18
CA GLN A 18 28.47 2.35 -6.13
C GLN A 18 28.14 2.72 -4.68
N ASP A 19 29.18 2.85 -3.88
CA ASP A 19 29.09 3.70 -2.71
C ASP A 19 29.06 5.13 -3.26
N ASN A 20 27.93 5.81 -3.12
CA ASN A 20 27.64 7.18 -3.56
C ASN A 20 27.30 7.35 -5.05
N ILE A 21 26.01 7.31 -5.34
CA ILE A 21 25.49 8.11 -6.44
C ILE A 21 25.55 9.57 -5.98
N SER A 22 26.68 10.23 -6.20
CA SER A 22 26.73 11.68 -6.22
C SER A 22 26.02 12.11 -7.51
N ILE A 23 24.73 12.41 -7.41
CA ILE A 23 24.03 13.21 -8.42
C ILE A 23 24.78 14.55 -8.42
N GLY A 24 25.50 14.80 -9.54
CA GLY A 24 26.42 15.91 -9.68
C GLY A 24 25.80 17.26 -9.34
N GLY A 25 26.56 18.03 -8.58
CA GLY A 25 26.31 19.41 -8.19
C GLY A 25 26.39 19.56 -6.68
N ASP A 26 27.44 20.29 -6.24
CA ASP A 26 27.64 20.73 -4.87
C ASP A 26 26.32 21.23 -4.21
N ARG A 27 25.63 20.36 -3.55
CA ARG A 27 24.66 20.68 -2.52
C ARG A 27 24.68 19.54 -1.50
N GLU A 28 25.38 19.74 -0.40
CA GLU A 28 25.06 19.13 0.88
C GLU A 28 23.64 19.59 1.32
N ASN A 29 22.64 19.24 0.55
CA ASN A 29 21.26 19.20 1.02
C ASN A 29 20.92 17.73 1.12
N LYS A 30 21.05 17.14 2.32
CA LYS A 30 20.12 16.14 2.76
C LYS A 30 18.75 16.73 2.44
N LEU A 31 18.07 16.18 1.45
CA LEU A 31 16.65 16.38 1.28
C LEU A 31 16.01 15.72 2.51
N ASP A 32 15.96 16.45 3.60
CA ASP A 32 15.06 16.20 4.69
C ASP A 32 13.69 16.57 4.12
N ILE A 33 13.07 15.60 3.47
CA ILE A 33 11.72 15.75 2.97
C ILE A 33 10.87 15.74 4.24
N GLY A 34 10.51 16.92 4.72
CA GLY A 34 9.57 17.09 5.81
C GLY A 34 8.25 16.37 5.48
N ASP A 35 7.40 16.20 6.48
CA ASP A 35 6.07 15.65 6.26
C ASP A 35 5.36 16.52 5.21
N VAL A 36 5.16 15.95 4.00
CA VAL A 36 4.53 16.65 2.87
C VAL A 36 3.07 17.03 3.13
N ARG A 37 2.47 16.51 4.18
CA ARG A 37 1.12 16.85 4.65
C ARG A 37 1.11 17.97 5.68
N ASP A 38 2.28 18.32 6.24
CA ASP A 38 2.39 19.48 7.13
C ASP A 38 2.16 20.78 6.33
N LEU A 39 1.13 21.52 6.71
CA LEU A 39 0.77 22.80 6.09
C LEU A 39 1.91 23.83 6.16
N ASN A 40 2.69 23.82 7.24
CA ASN A 40 3.83 24.72 7.36
C ASN A 40 4.89 24.40 6.32
N TYR A 41 5.20 23.11 6.15
CA TYR A 41 6.15 22.66 5.12
C TYR A 41 5.65 22.96 3.70
N GLN A 42 4.37 22.74 3.42
CA GLN A 42 3.78 23.11 2.13
C GLN A 42 3.85 24.61 1.88
N ASN A 43 3.55 25.44 2.89
CA ASN A 43 3.57 26.87 2.78
C ASN A 43 4.99 27.43 2.60
N GLU A 44 6.01 26.82 3.21
CA GLU A 44 7.42 27.14 2.94
C GLU A 44 7.80 26.81 1.50
N LEU A 45 7.40 25.67 0.96
CA LEU A 45 7.63 25.29 -0.44
C LEU A 45 6.97 26.28 -1.41
N ILE A 46 5.74 26.70 -1.14
CA ILE A 46 5.00 27.69 -1.93
C ILE A 46 5.75 29.02 -1.94
N GLU A 47 6.17 29.50 -0.77
CA GLU A 47 6.89 30.75 -0.62
C GLU A 47 8.21 30.74 -1.40
N ASP A 48 9.00 29.66 -1.22
CA ASP A 48 10.29 29.50 -1.90
C ASP A 48 10.10 29.43 -3.43
N PHE A 49 9.10 28.67 -3.90
CA PHE A 49 8.77 28.58 -5.31
C PHE A 49 8.37 29.94 -5.91
N LEU A 50 7.49 30.65 -5.23
CA LEU A 50 7.00 31.96 -5.72
C LEU A 50 8.11 33.00 -5.74
N LYS A 51 8.95 33.07 -4.73
CA LYS A 51 10.10 34.00 -4.69
C LYS A 51 11.14 33.71 -5.77
N ARG A 52 11.31 32.45 -6.16
CA ARG A 52 12.28 32.06 -7.20
C ARG A 52 11.76 32.29 -8.63
N ASN A 53 10.45 32.13 -8.85
CA ASN A 53 9.91 32.09 -10.20
C ASN A 53 9.10 33.34 -10.59
N VAL A 54 8.77 34.21 -9.64
CA VAL A 54 7.98 35.42 -9.90
C VAL A 54 8.76 36.63 -9.42
N GLU A 55 9.27 37.42 -10.38
CA GLU A 55 9.98 38.66 -10.06
C GLU A 55 9.02 39.68 -9.45
N GLY A 56 9.43 40.30 -8.33
CA GLY A 56 8.67 41.39 -7.70
C GLY A 56 7.36 40.98 -7.04
N ILE A 57 7.21 39.72 -6.66
CA ILE A 57 6.00 39.25 -5.97
C ILE A 57 5.83 39.95 -4.61
N HIS A 58 4.64 40.44 -4.34
CA HIS A 58 4.31 41.08 -3.05
C HIS A 58 4.02 40.01 -1.98
N GLU A 59 4.47 40.27 -0.73
CA GLU A 59 4.22 39.36 0.39
C GLU A 59 2.72 39.09 0.63
N GLU A 60 1.87 40.06 0.34
CA GLU A 60 0.42 39.89 0.45
C GLU A 60 -0.10 38.81 -0.53
N THR A 61 0.50 38.73 -1.72
CA THR A 61 0.15 37.69 -2.71
C THR A 61 0.58 36.31 -2.20
N ILE A 62 1.76 36.20 -1.61
CA ILE A 62 2.24 34.93 -1.01
C ILE A 62 1.28 34.48 0.09
N LYS A 63 0.93 35.36 1.01
CA LYS A 63 -0.04 35.07 2.08
C LYS A 63 -1.41 34.64 1.58
N ARG A 64 -1.87 35.21 0.45
CA ARG A 64 -3.11 34.80 -0.19
C ARG A 64 -3.02 33.40 -0.76
N VAL A 65 -1.93 33.05 -1.41
CA VAL A 65 -1.71 31.70 -1.96
C VAL A 65 -1.62 30.67 -0.83
N GLN A 66 -0.90 30.99 0.24
CA GLN A 66 -0.82 30.14 1.44
C GLN A 66 -2.20 29.91 2.06
N LYS A 67 -3.01 30.98 2.17
CA LYS A 67 -4.40 30.85 2.65
C LYS A 67 -5.27 29.98 1.76
N ILE A 68 -5.10 30.07 0.44
CA ILE A 68 -5.80 29.20 -0.50
C ILE A 68 -5.36 27.75 -0.29
N ASN A 69 -4.05 27.50 -0.11
CA ASN A 69 -3.52 26.17 0.20
C ASN A 69 -4.14 25.60 1.47
N ASP A 70 -4.20 26.40 2.56
CA ASP A 70 -4.82 25.98 3.82
C ASP A 70 -6.31 25.66 3.65
N MET A 71 -7.05 26.47 2.90
CA MET A 71 -8.47 26.22 2.62
C MET A 71 -8.66 24.95 1.78
N THR A 72 -7.80 24.74 0.78
CA THR A 72 -7.86 23.58 -0.10
C THR A 72 -7.55 22.30 0.66
N ASN A 73 -6.53 22.30 1.52
CA ASN A 73 -6.20 21.15 2.38
C ASN A 73 -7.33 20.78 3.36
N ASN A 74 -8.11 21.76 3.81
CA ASN A 74 -9.27 21.53 4.67
C ASN A 74 -10.56 21.19 3.88
N SER A 75 -10.48 21.09 2.56
CA SER A 75 -11.62 20.68 1.73
C SER A 75 -11.93 19.19 1.92
N PRO A 76 -13.22 18.80 1.99
CA PRO A 76 -13.61 17.39 2.04
C PRO A 76 -13.26 16.62 0.75
N GLU A 77 -12.84 17.31 -0.30
CA GLU A 77 -12.38 16.72 -1.57
C GLU A 77 -10.95 16.21 -1.48
N ILE A 78 -10.15 16.75 -0.56
CA ILE A 78 -8.86 16.16 -0.25
C ILE A 78 -9.12 14.91 0.55
N TYR A 79 -8.89 13.78 -0.08
CA TYR A 79 -8.93 12.50 0.57
C TYR A 79 -7.83 12.49 1.65
N ASP A 80 -8.24 12.65 2.88
CA ASP A 80 -7.40 12.42 4.05
C ASP A 80 -7.17 10.92 4.13
N GLY A 81 -6.28 10.46 3.25
CA GLY A 81 -5.86 9.08 3.25
C GLY A 81 -5.01 8.84 4.48
N ASP A 82 -5.64 8.49 5.61
CA ASP A 82 -5.03 7.95 6.84
C ASP A 82 -4.15 6.71 6.61
N ILE A 83 -3.61 6.54 5.39
CA ILE A 83 -2.72 5.42 5.08
C ILE A 83 -1.33 5.80 5.56
N THR A 84 -0.95 5.29 6.69
CA THR A 84 0.41 5.44 7.23
C THR A 84 1.36 4.57 6.40
N ARG A 85 2.18 5.17 5.52
CA ARG A 85 3.01 4.44 4.55
C ARG A 85 4.43 4.10 5.02
N ASN A 86 4.93 4.69 6.08
CA ASN A 86 6.28 4.43 6.61
C ASN A 86 6.23 3.70 7.94
N VAL A 87 5.40 2.67 8.04
CA VAL A 87 5.30 1.85 9.24
C VAL A 87 6.28 0.69 9.17
N ASP A 88 7.17 0.60 10.15
CA ASP A 88 8.00 -0.61 10.33
C ASP A 88 7.15 -1.70 10.97
N TRP A 89 6.85 -2.74 10.21
CA TRP A 89 6.12 -3.88 10.69
C TRP A 89 6.82 -5.19 10.35
N LYS A 90 6.64 -6.18 11.22
CA LYS A 90 7.23 -7.52 11.09
C LYS A 90 6.20 -8.59 11.29
N ILE A 91 6.26 -9.65 10.51
CA ILE A 91 5.44 -10.85 10.73
C ILE A 91 6.08 -11.66 11.85
N LYS A 92 5.33 -11.95 12.94
CA LYS A 92 5.77 -12.79 14.04
C LYS A 92 5.33 -14.24 13.86
N SER A 93 4.06 -14.47 13.49
CA SER A 93 3.56 -15.82 13.24
C SER A 93 2.41 -15.85 12.26
N PHE A 94 2.26 -16.95 11.56
CA PHE A 94 1.16 -17.21 10.63
C PHE A 94 0.59 -18.60 10.85
N GLU A 95 -0.70 -18.69 11.16
CA GLU A 95 -1.45 -19.93 11.30
C GLU A 95 -2.55 -19.98 10.25
N PHE A 96 -2.69 -21.09 9.53
CA PHE A 96 -3.71 -21.18 8.50
C PHE A 96 -4.16 -22.61 8.23
N ASP A 97 -5.42 -22.72 7.87
CA ASP A 97 -6.10 -23.97 7.56
C ASP A 97 -6.78 -23.88 6.21
N ASN A 98 -6.65 -24.93 5.42
CA ASN A 98 -7.41 -25.17 4.20
C ASN A 98 -7.31 -24.05 3.16
N MET A 99 -6.16 -23.41 3.05
CA MET A 99 -5.86 -22.43 2.01
C MET A 99 -5.06 -23.07 0.88
N PHE A 100 -5.42 -22.80 -0.37
CA PHE A 100 -4.79 -23.34 -1.57
C PHE A 100 -4.65 -24.87 -1.54
N CYS A 101 -3.40 -25.38 -1.55
CA CYS A 101 -3.09 -26.81 -1.49
C CYS A 101 -2.94 -27.32 -0.04
N TYR A 102 -2.96 -26.44 0.95
CA TYR A 102 -2.74 -26.80 2.34
C TYR A 102 -3.99 -27.35 3.01
N GLY A 103 -3.80 -28.27 3.97
CA GLY A 103 -4.82 -28.79 4.85
C GLY A 103 -4.93 -27.99 6.16
N LYS A 104 -5.22 -28.69 7.26
CA LYS A 104 -5.33 -28.10 8.60
C LYS A 104 -4.00 -28.13 9.34
N GLY A 105 -3.85 -27.22 10.33
CA GLY A 105 -2.78 -27.21 11.32
C GLY A 105 -1.45 -26.67 10.80
N ASN A 106 -1.47 -25.75 9.83
CA ASN A 106 -0.24 -25.14 9.36
C ASN A 106 0.11 -23.93 10.25
N LYS A 107 1.36 -23.90 10.70
CA LYS A 107 1.90 -22.82 11.52
C LYS A 107 3.33 -22.49 11.12
N ILE A 108 3.61 -21.22 10.94
CA ILE A 108 4.95 -20.68 10.68
C ILE A 108 5.24 -19.67 11.78
N ASP A 109 6.34 -19.88 12.48
CA ASP A 109 6.85 -18.98 13.52
C ASP A 109 8.07 -18.24 12.95
N PHE A 110 7.87 -16.99 12.56
CA PHE A 110 8.91 -16.17 11.95
C PHE A 110 9.91 -15.63 12.98
N THR A 111 9.56 -15.64 14.28
CA THR A 111 10.48 -15.19 15.34
C THR A 111 11.68 -16.11 15.50
N LYS A 112 11.58 -17.35 15.00
CA LYS A 112 12.66 -18.34 15.00
C LYS A 112 13.52 -18.30 13.74
N LEU A 113 13.19 -17.43 12.78
CA LEU A 113 13.90 -17.28 11.51
C LEU A 113 14.77 -16.04 11.60
N ASP A 114 16.05 -16.20 11.25
CA ASP A 114 17.03 -15.12 11.20
C ASP A 114 17.76 -15.11 9.87
N GLY A 115 18.09 -13.93 9.37
CA GLY A 115 18.80 -13.75 8.12
C GLY A 115 18.02 -14.24 6.89
N THR A 116 18.72 -14.79 5.90
CA THR A 116 18.13 -15.30 4.66
C THR A 116 17.66 -16.75 4.81
N VAL A 117 16.36 -16.97 4.68
CA VAL A 117 15.74 -18.29 4.83
C VAL A 117 15.29 -18.84 3.46
N GLY A 118 15.70 -20.06 3.15
CA GLY A 118 15.31 -20.76 1.93
C GLY A 118 14.19 -21.79 2.19
N VAL A 119 13.08 -21.70 1.45
CA VAL A 119 12.03 -22.71 1.43
C VAL A 119 12.28 -23.70 0.32
N VAL A 120 12.71 -24.91 0.66
CA VAL A 120 13.04 -25.97 -0.30
C VAL A 120 11.97 -27.06 -0.28
N ALA A 121 11.38 -27.31 -1.42
CA ALA A 121 10.39 -28.39 -1.61
C ALA A 121 10.23 -28.67 -3.11
N PRO A 122 9.68 -29.84 -3.52
CA PRO A 122 9.41 -30.15 -4.91
C PRO A 122 8.56 -29.11 -5.62
N ASN A 123 8.62 -29.08 -6.95
CA ASN A 123 7.73 -28.21 -7.72
C ASN A 123 6.27 -28.59 -7.47
N HIS A 124 5.38 -27.61 -7.51
CA HIS A 124 3.94 -27.73 -7.21
C HIS A 124 3.59 -28.11 -5.76
N SER A 125 4.54 -28.14 -4.83
CA SER A 125 4.28 -28.43 -3.42
C SER A 125 3.60 -27.28 -2.64
N GLY A 126 3.45 -26.10 -3.25
CA GLY A 126 2.79 -24.97 -2.62
C GLY A 126 3.70 -23.91 -2.03
N LYS A 127 5.02 -23.92 -2.30
CA LYS A 127 5.97 -22.91 -1.77
C LYS A 127 5.46 -21.47 -1.94
N SER A 128 5.09 -21.10 -3.16
CA SER A 128 4.59 -19.74 -3.46
C SER A 128 3.20 -19.48 -2.86
N ALA A 129 2.42 -20.53 -2.59
CA ALA A 129 1.09 -20.39 -2.00
C ALA A 129 1.14 -19.91 -0.53
N ILE A 130 2.26 -20.08 0.17
CA ILE A 130 2.46 -19.53 1.52
C ILE A 130 2.42 -18.00 1.45
N MET A 131 3.18 -17.41 0.51
CA MET A 131 3.22 -15.95 0.36
C MET A 131 1.86 -15.40 -0.10
N ASP A 132 1.18 -16.12 -1.01
CA ASP A 132 -0.17 -15.76 -1.42
C ASP A 132 -1.18 -15.85 -0.26
N ALA A 133 -1.04 -16.82 0.64
CA ALA A 133 -1.90 -16.96 1.82
C ALA A 133 -1.68 -15.79 2.81
N ILE A 134 -0.43 -15.39 3.04
CA ILE A 134 -0.09 -14.22 3.86
C ILE A 134 -0.67 -12.96 3.23
N ALA A 135 -0.41 -12.71 1.94
CA ALA A 135 -0.90 -11.55 1.22
C ALA A 135 -2.44 -11.48 1.25
N TYR A 136 -3.12 -12.61 1.00
CA TYR A 136 -4.56 -12.68 1.09
C TYR A 136 -5.08 -12.38 2.50
N THR A 137 -4.37 -12.86 3.53
CA THR A 137 -4.75 -12.61 4.93
C THR A 137 -4.68 -11.12 5.28
N ILE A 138 -3.70 -10.39 4.77
CA ILE A 138 -3.57 -8.96 5.01
C ILE A 138 -4.55 -8.17 4.13
N TYR A 139 -4.51 -8.36 2.82
CA TYR A 139 -5.09 -7.43 1.84
C TYR A 139 -6.39 -7.90 1.19
N ASP A 140 -6.90 -9.11 1.49
CA ASP A 140 -8.05 -9.74 0.81
C ASP A 140 -7.81 -9.97 -0.70
N VAL A 141 -6.56 -9.92 -1.11
CA VAL A 141 -6.08 -10.11 -2.47
C VAL A 141 -4.71 -10.77 -2.45
N CYS A 142 -4.41 -11.58 -3.44
CA CYS A 142 -3.08 -12.12 -3.65
C CYS A 142 -2.71 -12.12 -5.15
N SER A 143 -1.51 -12.52 -5.47
CA SER A 143 -1.01 -12.50 -6.85
C SER A 143 -1.85 -13.32 -7.83
N ARG A 144 -2.60 -14.31 -7.35
CA ARG A 144 -3.36 -15.26 -8.17
C ARG A 144 -4.84 -14.96 -8.26
N THR A 145 -5.44 -14.37 -7.23
CA THR A 145 -6.88 -14.18 -7.14
C THR A 145 -7.28 -13.14 -6.12
N THR A 146 -8.43 -12.54 -6.37
CA THR A 146 -9.16 -11.68 -5.43
C THR A 146 -10.37 -12.42 -4.80
N ARG A 147 -10.58 -13.71 -5.15
CA ARG A 147 -11.78 -14.44 -4.77
C ARG A 147 -11.48 -15.46 -3.67
N ALA A 148 -12.20 -15.37 -2.57
CA ALA A 148 -12.10 -16.29 -1.44
C ALA A 148 -12.28 -17.78 -1.83
N LEU A 149 -13.13 -18.05 -2.82
CA LEU A 149 -13.35 -19.40 -3.35
C LEU A 149 -12.10 -20.02 -3.99
N ASP A 150 -11.25 -19.20 -4.60
CA ASP A 150 -10.03 -19.68 -5.25
C ASP A 150 -8.88 -19.82 -4.25
N VAL A 151 -8.96 -19.11 -3.13
CA VAL A 151 -8.05 -19.26 -1.98
C VAL A 151 -8.35 -20.51 -1.20
N MET A 152 -9.63 -20.86 -1.08
CA MET A 152 -10.07 -22.06 -0.35
C MET A 152 -9.55 -23.33 -1.02
N ASN A 153 -9.08 -24.27 -0.22
CA ASN A 153 -8.72 -25.59 -0.72
C ASN A 153 -9.95 -26.27 -1.36
N LYS A 154 -9.81 -26.68 -2.62
CA LYS A 154 -10.92 -27.24 -3.43
C LYS A 154 -11.60 -28.46 -2.82
N LYS A 155 -10.96 -29.13 -1.86
CA LYS A 155 -11.48 -30.29 -1.16
C LYS A 155 -12.14 -29.94 0.19
N LYS A 156 -12.25 -28.65 0.49
CA LYS A 156 -12.73 -28.15 1.78
C LYS A 156 -13.86 -27.14 1.58
N THR A 157 -14.60 -26.90 2.65
CA THR A 157 -15.73 -25.96 2.68
C THR A 157 -15.50 -24.77 3.60
N THR A 158 -14.35 -24.73 4.26
CA THR A 158 -13.95 -23.64 5.15
C THR A 158 -12.45 -23.42 5.02
N PHE A 159 -12.01 -22.18 5.20
CA PHE A 159 -10.62 -21.87 5.50
C PHE A 159 -10.54 -20.89 6.66
N ARG A 160 -9.41 -20.89 7.34
CA ARG A 160 -9.06 -19.95 8.39
C ARG A 160 -7.64 -19.48 8.21
N ALA A 161 -7.39 -18.22 8.53
CA ALA A 161 -6.06 -17.63 8.62
C ALA A 161 -5.97 -16.74 9.84
N LYS A 162 -4.85 -16.78 10.54
CA LYS A 162 -4.52 -15.93 11.68
C LYS A 162 -3.08 -15.47 11.57
N LEU A 163 -2.87 -14.17 11.45
CA LEU A 163 -1.57 -13.55 11.28
C LEU A 163 -1.29 -12.65 12.49
N ASN A 164 -0.11 -12.82 13.08
CA ASN A 164 0.43 -11.91 14.09
C ASN A 164 1.50 -11.03 13.46
N LEU A 165 1.38 -9.72 13.67
CA LEU A 165 2.28 -8.69 13.22
C LEU A 165 2.76 -7.87 14.43
N GLU A 166 4.02 -7.48 14.42
CA GLU A 166 4.54 -6.45 15.31
C GLU A 166 4.61 -5.14 14.54
N ILE A 167 4.01 -4.09 15.06
CA ILE A 167 4.00 -2.75 14.49
C ILE A 167 4.40 -1.77 15.59
N ASN A 168 5.51 -1.07 15.41
CA ASN A 168 6.06 -0.14 16.41
C ASN A 168 6.18 -0.76 17.83
N GLY A 169 6.53 -2.06 17.90
CA GLY A 169 6.70 -2.79 19.15
C GLY A 169 5.41 -3.34 19.77
N MET A 170 4.24 -3.12 19.18
CA MET A 170 2.95 -3.64 19.63
C MET A 170 2.49 -4.81 18.75
N ASP A 171 1.77 -5.76 19.37
CA ASP A 171 1.25 -6.93 18.67
C ASP A 171 -0.12 -6.68 18.06
N TYR A 172 -0.22 -6.87 16.74
CA TYR A 172 -1.45 -6.80 15.97
C TYR A 172 -1.81 -8.16 15.40
N TRP A 173 -3.11 -8.40 15.30
CA TRP A 173 -3.65 -9.65 14.80
C TRP A 173 -4.67 -9.42 13.71
N ILE A 174 -4.57 -10.21 12.63
CA ILE A 174 -5.56 -10.27 11.56
C ILE A 174 -6.06 -11.70 11.49
N GLU A 175 -7.37 -11.89 11.62
CA GLU A 175 -8.02 -13.20 11.48
C GLU A 175 -9.01 -13.15 10.32
N ARG A 176 -9.01 -14.20 9.49
CA ARG A 176 -10.00 -14.41 8.43
C ARG A 176 -10.58 -15.80 8.55
N ASP A 177 -11.90 -15.87 8.64
CA ASP A 177 -12.67 -17.10 8.62
C ASP A 177 -13.63 -17.08 7.44
N ALA A 178 -13.57 -18.09 6.60
CA ALA A 178 -14.42 -18.19 5.42
C ALA A 178 -15.15 -19.52 5.34
N GLN A 179 -16.39 -19.47 4.86
CA GLN A 179 -17.22 -20.63 4.69
C GLN A 179 -17.87 -20.63 3.32
N TYR A 180 -17.71 -21.72 2.58
CA TYR A 180 -18.42 -21.95 1.35
C TYR A 180 -19.94 -22.03 1.58
N LYS A 181 -20.71 -21.33 0.74
CA LYS A 181 -22.17 -21.38 0.72
C LYS A 181 -22.67 -21.58 -0.71
N ARG A 182 -23.47 -22.62 -0.89
CA ARG A 182 -24.24 -22.82 -2.11
C ARG A 182 -25.61 -22.14 -1.94
N VAL A 183 -25.92 -21.23 -2.84
CA VAL A 183 -27.19 -20.49 -2.82
C VAL A 183 -28.01 -20.89 -4.03
N ASN A 184 -29.21 -21.47 -3.80
CA ASN A 184 -30.18 -21.79 -4.85
C ASN A 184 -31.09 -20.58 -5.01
N HIS A 185 -31.16 -20.00 -6.19
CA HIS A 185 -32.06 -18.90 -6.52
C HIS A 185 -33.42 -19.41 -7.01
N LYS A 186 -34.49 -18.61 -6.82
CA LYS A 186 -35.85 -18.94 -7.24
C LYS A 186 -36.01 -19.20 -8.75
N ASN A 187 -35.08 -18.69 -9.56
CA ASN A 187 -35.03 -18.89 -11.02
C ASN A 187 -34.26 -20.16 -11.44
N GLY A 188 -34.00 -21.07 -10.51
CA GLY A 188 -33.22 -22.30 -10.77
C GLY A 188 -31.71 -22.11 -10.92
N LYS A 189 -31.20 -20.88 -10.87
CA LYS A 189 -29.76 -20.64 -10.87
C LYS A 189 -29.15 -20.99 -9.52
N VAL A 190 -27.92 -21.52 -9.57
CA VAL A 190 -27.12 -21.81 -8.38
C VAL A 190 -25.92 -20.87 -8.37
N SER A 191 -25.70 -20.17 -7.27
CA SER A 191 -24.49 -19.42 -7.05
C SER A 191 -23.65 -20.03 -5.93
N HIS A 192 -22.35 -19.82 -6.02
CA HIS A 192 -21.35 -20.33 -5.09
C HIS A 192 -20.68 -19.12 -4.44
N ASN A 193 -20.90 -18.92 -3.15
CA ASN A 193 -20.38 -17.79 -2.39
C ASN A 193 -19.43 -18.28 -1.30
N CYS A 194 -18.49 -17.42 -0.93
CA CYS A 194 -17.59 -17.67 0.18
C CYS A 194 -17.43 -16.39 0.99
N PRO A 195 -18.42 -16.05 1.83
CA PRO A 195 -18.29 -14.91 2.72
C PRO A 195 -17.11 -15.10 3.66
N VAL A 196 -16.35 -14.04 3.84
CA VAL A 196 -15.18 -13.96 4.72
C VAL A 196 -15.53 -13.04 5.88
N LYS A 197 -15.30 -13.52 7.09
CA LYS A 197 -15.32 -12.70 8.31
C LYS A 197 -13.90 -12.27 8.58
N VAL A 198 -13.69 -10.99 8.83
CA VAL A 198 -12.39 -10.41 9.14
C VAL A 198 -12.46 -9.81 10.52
N LYS A 199 -11.42 -10.05 11.32
CA LYS A 199 -11.20 -9.42 12.62
C LYS A 199 -9.81 -8.81 12.60
N PHE A 200 -9.69 -7.56 13.08
CA PHE A 200 -8.43 -6.85 13.24
C PHE A 200 -8.38 -6.27 14.64
N TYR A 201 -7.35 -6.60 15.40
CA TYR A 201 -7.20 -6.15 16.78
C TYR A 201 -5.74 -6.06 17.17
N MET A 202 -5.47 -5.31 18.23
CA MET A 202 -4.16 -5.24 18.86
C MET A 202 -4.23 -5.69 20.31
N ILE A 203 -3.10 -6.06 20.88
CA ILE A 203 -2.96 -6.29 22.32
C ILE A 203 -2.24 -5.07 22.90
N ASP A 204 -2.88 -4.40 23.84
CA ASP A 204 -2.33 -3.24 24.52
C ASP A 204 -1.29 -3.61 25.59
N ASP A 205 -0.67 -2.61 26.20
CA ASP A 205 0.33 -2.80 27.25
C ASP A 205 -0.22 -3.49 28.53
N SER A 206 -1.55 -3.49 28.70
CA SER A 206 -2.23 -4.19 29.80
C SER A 206 -2.49 -5.66 29.48
N GLY A 207 -2.26 -6.08 28.24
CA GLY A 207 -2.57 -7.42 27.71
C GLY A 207 -4.02 -7.59 27.30
N GLU A 208 -4.79 -6.50 27.22
CA GLU A 208 -6.18 -6.54 26.78
C GLU A 208 -6.28 -6.42 25.24
N GLU A 209 -7.30 -7.08 24.70
CA GLU A 209 -7.60 -7.03 23.26
C GLU A 209 -8.37 -5.76 22.94
N VAL A 210 -7.80 -4.92 22.07
CA VAL A 210 -8.45 -3.71 21.51
C VAL A 210 -8.90 -4.01 20.11
N ASP A 211 -10.21 -4.05 19.88
CA ASP A 211 -10.81 -4.30 18.57
C ASP A 211 -10.64 -3.06 17.66
N LEU A 212 -9.96 -3.23 16.55
CA LEU A 212 -9.73 -2.22 15.52
C LEU A 212 -10.59 -2.49 14.27
N SER A 213 -11.50 -3.46 14.31
CA SER A 213 -12.35 -3.80 13.18
C SER A 213 -13.28 -2.65 12.86
N GLY A 214 -13.30 -2.24 11.59
CA GLY A 214 -14.20 -1.18 11.12
C GLY A 214 -15.66 -1.64 11.07
N ALA A 215 -16.58 -0.69 11.17
CA ALA A 215 -18.01 -0.94 11.08
C ALA A 215 -18.38 -1.58 9.73
N ALA A 216 -19.24 -2.60 9.76
CA ALA A 216 -19.81 -3.19 8.56
C ALA A 216 -20.63 -2.14 7.81
N ARG A 217 -20.23 -1.76 6.60
CA ARG A 217 -21.02 -0.87 5.74
C ARG A 217 -22.20 -1.65 5.17
N PHE A 218 -23.39 -1.11 5.37
CA PHE A 218 -24.70 -1.78 5.12
C PHE A 218 -24.94 -2.23 3.67
N ASN A 219 -24.11 -1.79 2.70
CA ASN A 219 -24.28 -2.07 1.27
C ASN A 219 -23.05 -2.64 0.58
N SER A 220 -22.02 -3.05 1.27
CA SER A 220 -20.86 -3.63 0.62
C SER A 220 -20.93 -5.16 0.65
N THR A 221 -21.16 -5.73 -0.50
CA THR A 221 -21.01 -7.17 -0.75
C THR A 221 -19.55 -7.61 -0.60
N TYR A 222 -18.65 -6.64 -0.58
CA TYR A 222 -17.19 -6.79 -0.46
C TYR A 222 -16.64 -5.61 0.35
N GLY A 223 -15.96 -5.89 1.39
CA GLY A 223 -15.23 -4.88 2.14
C GLY A 223 -16.00 -4.48 3.37
N THR A 224 -15.71 -5.18 4.38
CA THR A 224 -15.90 -4.70 5.73
C THR A 224 -15.01 -3.47 5.88
N GLY A 225 -15.45 -2.47 6.61
CA GLY A 225 -14.59 -1.36 7.00
C GLY A 225 -13.26 -1.81 7.63
N THR A 226 -13.22 -3.05 8.14
CA THR A 226 -12.02 -3.70 8.65
C THR A 226 -10.89 -3.80 7.61
N ASN A 227 -11.17 -4.10 6.33
CA ASN A 227 -10.13 -4.11 5.30
C ASN A 227 -9.57 -2.69 5.05
N GLU A 228 -10.40 -1.67 5.21
CA GLU A 228 -9.97 -0.27 5.11
C GLU A 228 -9.09 0.11 6.30
N GLU A 229 -9.45 -0.31 7.52
CA GLU A 229 -8.61 -0.08 8.71
C GLU A 229 -7.26 -0.80 8.60
N ILE A 230 -7.24 -2.03 8.11
CA ILE A 230 -5.97 -2.74 7.84
C ILE A 230 -5.12 -1.97 6.82
N LYS A 231 -5.73 -1.44 5.75
CA LYS A 231 -5.00 -0.64 4.74
C LYS A 231 -4.44 0.66 5.30
N LYS A 232 -5.14 1.31 6.21
CA LYS A 232 -4.63 2.52 6.88
C LYS A 232 -3.32 2.23 7.62
N VAL A 233 -3.22 1.07 8.26
CA VAL A 233 -2.07 0.70 9.09
C VAL A 233 -0.94 0.07 8.27
N LEU A 234 -1.25 -0.81 7.30
CA LEU A 234 -0.27 -1.63 6.58
C LEU A 234 -0.04 -1.21 5.12
N GLY A 235 -0.72 -0.17 4.65
CA GLY A 235 -0.66 0.24 3.26
C GLY A 235 -1.49 -0.65 2.33
N THR A 236 -1.24 -0.52 1.03
CA THR A 236 -1.96 -1.27 -0.01
C THR A 236 -1.21 -2.53 -0.43
N PHE A 237 -1.92 -3.45 -1.12
CA PHE A 237 -1.28 -4.63 -1.72
C PHE A 237 -0.22 -4.26 -2.77
N ASP A 238 -0.43 -3.17 -3.51
CA ASP A 238 0.53 -2.68 -4.49
C ASP A 238 1.81 -2.18 -3.81
N ASP A 239 1.70 -1.49 -2.67
CA ASP A 239 2.84 -1.07 -1.85
C ASP A 239 3.63 -2.31 -1.36
N PHE A 240 2.92 -3.34 -0.91
CA PHE A 240 3.53 -4.59 -0.44
C PHE A 240 4.30 -5.33 -1.54
N ILE A 241 3.75 -5.40 -2.75
CA ILE A 241 4.45 -6.01 -3.90
C ILE A 241 5.70 -5.20 -4.28
N LEU A 242 5.64 -3.89 -4.16
CA LEU A 242 6.75 -3.03 -4.54
C LEU A 242 7.91 -3.06 -3.55
N THR A 243 7.60 -3.25 -2.26
CA THR A 243 8.60 -3.08 -1.19
C THR A 243 9.03 -4.40 -0.55
N SER A 244 8.10 -5.32 -0.37
CA SER A 244 8.29 -6.48 0.52
C SER A 244 8.16 -7.82 -0.17
N LEU A 245 7.36 -7.92 -1.26
CA LEU A 245 7.09 -9.17 -1.95
C LEU A 245 7.56 -9.15 -3.41
N SER A 246 8.61 -9.88 -3.73
CA SER A 246 9.01 -10.10 -5.12
C SER A 246 8.36 -11.36 -5.68
N LEU A 247 7.50 -11.19 -6.70
CA LEU A 247 6.82 -12.27 -7.37
C LEU A 247 7.67 -12.85 -8.50
N GLN A 248 7.57 -14.17 -8.73
CA GLN A 248 8.33 -14.85 -9.77
C GLN A 248 8.00 -14.35 -11.19
N THR A 249 6.75 -13.97 -11.45
CA THR A 249 6.27 -13.55 -12.78
C THR A 249 6.28 -12.05 -12.98
N ASN A 250 6.34 -11.25 -11.90
CA ASN A 250 6.17 -9.81 -11.92
C ASN A 250 7.21 -9.07 -11.07
N GLY A 251 8.32 -9.71 -10.73
CA GLY A 251 9.38 -9.13 -9.91
C GLY A 251 10.06 -7.89 -10.52
N MET A 252 9.86 -7.64 -11.81
CA MET A 252 10.34 -6.46 -12.52
C MET A 252 9.23 -5.50 -12.97
N ASN A 253 8.03 -5.63 -12.43
CA ASN A 253 6.86 -4.85 -12.85
C ASN A 253 7.11 -3.34 -12.88
N PHE A 254 7.92 -2.81 -11.97
CA PHE A 254 8.26 -1.39 -11.98
C PHE A 254 9.05 -0.98 -13.22
N LEU A 255 10.03 -1.79 -13.63
CA LEU A 255 10.90 -1.49 -14.78
C LEU A 255 10.14 -1.62 -16.11
N ASP A 256 9.20 -2.56 -16.19
CA ASP A 256 8.42 -2.83 -17.42
C ASP A 256 7.25 -1.84 -17.61
N LYS A 257 6.91 -1.07 -16.56
CA LYS A 257 5.83 -0.07 -16.63
C LYS A 257 6.25 1.16 -17.44
N LYS A 258 5.25 1.82 -18.05
CA LYS A 258 5.43 3.11 -18.71
C LYS A 258 5.90 4.17 -17.70
N GLN A 259 6.58 5.19 -18.19
CA GLN A 259 7.12 6.26 -17.33
C GLN A 259 6.07 6.94 -16.45
N SER A 260 4.86 7.17 -17.00
CA SER A 260 3.74 7.75 -16.24
C SER A 260 3.27 6.86 -15.09
N GLU A 261 3.22 5.54 -15.31
CA GLU A 261 2.84 4.57 -14.27
C GLU A 261 3.94 4.45 -13.21
N ARG A 262 5.22 4.46 -13.61
CA ARG A 262 6.35 4.48 -12.67
C ARG A 262 6.34 5.74 -11.81
N LYS A 263 6.05 6.91 -12.43
CA LYS A 263 5.91 8.17 -11.68
C LYS A 263 4.79 8.06 -10.65
N LYS A 264 3.63 7.54 -11.03
CA LYS A 264 2.49 7.36 -10.12
C LYS A 264 2.84 6.44 -8.94
N ILE A 265 3.49 5.31 -9.20
CA ILE A 265 3.93 4.38 -8.16
C ILE A 265 4.89 5.07 -7.18
N LEU A 266 5.86 5.83 -7.70
CA LEU A 266 6.79 6.58 -6.86
C LEU A 266 6.08 7.68 -6.06
N SER A 267 5.14 8.40 -6.68
CA SER A 267 4.32 9.41 -5.99
C SER A 267 3.54 8.79 -4.83
N THR A 268 2.93 7.63 -5.06
CA THR A 268 2.22 6.86 -4.03
C THR A 268 3.17 6.42 -2.91
N PHE A 269 4.33 5.86 -3.27
CA PHE A 269 5.31 5.38 -2.31
C PHE A 269 5.92 6.51 -1.45
N MET A 270 6.15 7.67 -2.05
CA MET A 270 6.68 8.85 -1.37
C MET A 270 5.61 9.69 -0.66
N ASP A 271 4.34 9.25 -0.70
CA ASP A 271 3.17 9.94 -0.17
C ASP A 271 2.97 11.38 -0.69
N ILE A 272 3.42 11.63 -1.92
CA ILE A 272 3.29 12.95 -2.58
C ILE A 272 2.02 13.08 -3.43
N GLU A 273 1.10 12.11 -3.35
CA GLU A 273 -0.21 12.17 -4.05
C GLU A 273 -1.07 13.35 -3.59
N VAL A 274 -0.85 13.85 -2.38
CA VAL A 274 -1.52 15.05 -1.88
C VAL A 274 -1.31 16.24 -2.82
N PHE A 275 -0.13 16.39 -3.41
CA PHE A 275 0.14 17.46 -4.37
C PHE A 275 -0.61 17.29 -5.69
N GLU A 276 -0.86 16.06 -6.14
CA GLU A 276 -1.68 15.79 -7.34
C GLU A 276 -3.16 16.13 -7.09
N GLN A 277 -3.63 15.89 -5.88
CA GLN A 277 -5.00 16.27 -5.46
C GLN A 277 -5.13 17.79 -5.37
N LEU A 278 -4.20 18.46 -4.69
CA LEU A 278 -4.14 19.92 -4.60
C LEU A 278 -4.08 20.59 -5.99
N GLU A 279 -3.24 20.03 -6.88
CA GLU A 279 -3.14 20.51 -8.28
C GLU A 279 -4.48 20.37 -9.02
N THR A 280 -5.18 19.26 -8.82
CA THR A 280 -6.47 19.02 -9.50
C THR A 280 -7.53 20.01 -9.05
N ILE A 281 -7.63 20.27 -7.75
CA ILE A 281 -8.56 21.26 -7.18
C ILE A 281 -8.18 22.65 -7.66
N ALA A 282 -6.92 23.04 -7.54
CA ALA A 282 -6.46 24.36 -7.98
C ALA A 282 -6.67 24.60 -9.49
N LYS A 283 -6.55 23.56 -10.33
CA LYS A 283 -6.88 23.64 -11.77
C LYS A 283 -8.37 23.83 -12.00
N SER A 284 -9.22 23.14 -11.23
CA SER A 284 -10.67 23.29 -11.30
C SER A 284 -11.08 24.72 -10.99
N ASP A 285 -10.64 25.24 -9.87
CA ASP A 285 -10.94 26.59 -9.41
C ASP A 285 -10.42 27.66 -10.39
N SER A 286 -9.18 27.51 -10.85
CA SER A 286 -8.59 28.41 -11.85
C SER A 286 -9.35 28.40 -13.17
N ASN A 287 -9.94 27.28 -13.58
CA ASN A 287 -10.72 27.20 -14.80
C ASN A 287 -12.06 27.94 -14.67
N GLU A 288 -12.72 27.86 -13.53
CA GLU A 288 -13.97 28.60 -13.27
C GLU A 288 -13.71 30.11 -13.32
N GLU A 289 -12.67 30.59 -12.67
CA GLU A 289 -12.27 31.99 -12.69
C GLU A 289 -11.88 32.47 -14.09
N ARG A 290 -11.16 31.67 -14.85
CA ARG A 290 -10.82 31.97 -16.25
C ARG A 290 -12.05 32.07 -17.15
N VAL A 291 -13.05 31.24 -16.93
CA VAL A 291 -14.32 31.31 -17.70
C VAL A 291 -15.08 32.59 -17.35
N MET A 292 -15.14 32.95 -16.05
CA MET A 292 -15.76 34.22 -15.64
C MET A 292 -15.05 35.45 -16.24
N LEU A 293 -13.73 35.51 -16.18
CA LEU A 293 -12.94 36.58 -16.76
C LEU A 293 -13.19 36.74 -18.27
N ARG A 294 -13.26 35.63 -19.01
CA ARG A 294 -13.58 35.67 -20.46
C ARG A 294 -14.99 36.19 -20.74
N GLN A 295 -15.94 35.95 -19.83
CA GLN A 295 -17.31 36.50 -19.98
C GLN A 295 -17.35 38.00 -19.73
N PHE A 296 -16.56 38.53 -18.80
CA PHE A 296 -16.42 39.95 -18.54
C PHE A 296 -15.75 40.67 -19.74
N GLN A 297 -14.66 40.11 -20.28
CA GLN A 297 -13.92 40.66 -21.44
C GLN A 297 -14.70 40.64 -22.74
N LYS A 298 -15.79 39.89 -22.86
CA LYS A 298 -16.66 39.86 -24.02
C LYS A 298 -17.83 40.87 -23.94
N LYS A 299 -18.00 41.53 -22.80
CA LYS A 299 -19.07 42.52 -22.56
C LYS A 299 -18.60 43.96 -22.75
N ASP A 300 -17.31 44.18 -22.86
CA ASP A 300 -16.65 45.42 -23.32
C ASP A 300 -16.37 45.33 -24.82
#